data_13f346126181feaa425bfb93c3ae56be
#
_entry.id   13f346126181feaa425bfb93c3ae56be
#
_cell.length_a   1.000
_cell.length_b   1.000
_cell.length_c   1.000
_cell.angle_alpha   90.00
_cell.angle_beta   90.00
_cell.angle_gamma   90.00
#
_symmetry.space_group_name_H-M   'P 1'
#
loop_
_entity.id
_entity.type
_entity.pdbx_description
1 polymer ?
#
loop_
_entity_poly.entity_id
_entity_poly.type
_entity_poly.pdbx_seq_one_letter_code
_entity_poly.pdbx_strand_id
1 'polypeptide(L)'
;MTTGNQDATLQSPIDTIVSDRAFLECPRWHDDRVWVSDLYRHEVISIGTDGDVRVEATLPGDEPSGLGWLPDGRLLITAMESGRIMRRERDGEIVVHADLSSVATGKLNDMVVAADGTAYVGSFGFEFKRDTPIRPANLVRVSPDGTFTVEADDLLFPNGMVITPDNTLVVAESMGNRLTAFDIGSDGSLSNQRTWAGFGPELPRDSVKAAMSAAAVAPDGIGLDSSGAVWVADALNRRVVRVVEGGRIIDEVRFPTGVFACMLGGPDGDTLYACAAPNSSEAARRHTRDASLLATRVDATHGGRP
;
A
#
# COMPACT_ATOMS: atom_id res chain seq x y z
N MET A 1 -44.98 -4.47 -16.42
CA MET A 1 -43.87 -3.64 -15.94
C MET A 1 -43.41 -4.22 -14.60
N THR A 2 -42.43 -5.09 -14.64
CA THR A 2 -41.83 -5.69 -13.45
C THR A 2 -40.57 -4.91 -13.15
N THR A 3 -40.62 -4.08 -12.11
CA THR A 3 -39.48 -3.40 -11.54
C THR A 3 -38.57 -4.46 -10.92
N GLY A 4 -37.45 -4.73 -11.55
CA GLY A 4 -36.38 -5.56 -10.98
C GLY A 4 -35.84 -4.90 -9.72
N ASN A 5 -36.13 -5.52 -8.59
CA ASN A 5 -35.43 -5.26 -7.33
C ASN A 5 -33.98 -5.68 -7.55
N GLN A 6 -33.04 -4.74 -7.66
CA GLN A 6 -31.64 -5.07 -7.51
C GLN A 6 -31.47 -5.43 -6.03
N ASP A 7 -31.28 -6.70 -5.74
CA ASP A 7 -30.82 -7.16 -4.44
C ASP A 7 -29.49 -6.44 -4.16
N ALA A 8 -29.54 -5.41 -3.34
CA ALA A 8 -28.36 -4.85 -2.74
C ALA A 8 -27.76 -5.96 -1.85
N THR A 9 -26.71 -6.61 -2.32
CA THR A 9 -25.95 -7.55 -1.52
C THR A 9 -25.55 -6.83 -0.24
N LEU A 10 -26.05 -7.29 0.91
CA LEU A 10 -25.76 -6.66 2.20
C LEU A 10 -24.27 -6.85 2.47
N GLN A 11 -23.54 -5.74 2.58
CA GLN A 11 -22.13 -5.76 2.97
C GLN A 11 -21.98 -6.50 4.29
N SER A 12 -20.98 -7.39 4.40
CA SER A 12 -20.65 -8.07 5.66
C SER A 12 -20.31 -7.05 6.75
N PRO A 13 -20.55 -7.39 8.03
CA PRO A 13 -20.15 -6.51 9.14
C PRO A 13 -18.68 -6.12 9.08
N ILE A 14 -18.39 -4.91 9.54
CA ILE A 14 -17.02 -4.42 9.68
C ILE A 14 -16.60 -4.59 11.13
N ASP A 15 -15.55 -5.37 11.35
CA ASP A 15 -14.97 -5.61 12.66
C ASP A 15 -13.74 -4.70 12.87
N THR A 16 -13.51 -4.30 14.12
CA THR A 16 -12.28 -3.62 14.51
C THR A 16 -11.28 -4.64 15.03
N ILE A 17 -10.18 -4.82 14.32
CA ILE A 17 -9.11 -5.77 14.67
C ILE A 17 -8.17 -5.18 15.70
N VAL A 18 -7.74 -3.93 15.51
CA VAL A 18 -6.98 -3.15 16.48
C VAL A 18 -7.35 -1.68 16.36
N SER A 19 -7.37 -0.98 17.49
CA SER A 19 -7.65 0.45 17.61
C SER A 19 -6.56 1.15 18.43
N ASP A 20 -6.76 2.45 18.72
CA ASP A 20 -5.80 3.26 19.49
C ASP A 20 -4.44 3.36 18.80
N ARG A 21 -4.46 3.55 17.47
CA ARG A 21 -3.26 3.70 16.64
C ARG A 21 -3.15 5.12 16.09
N ALA A 22 -1.93 5.49 15.67
CA ALA A 22 -1.69 6.83 15.14
C ALA A 22 -2.07 6.91 13.66
N PHE A 23 -1.44 6.10 12.81
CA PHE A 23 -1.74 5.98 11.39
C PHE A 23 -1.17 4.66 10.86
N LEU A 24 -2.05 3.75 10.49
CA LEU A 24 -1.69 2.42 10.00
C LEU A 24 -1.56 2.41 8.49
N GLU A 25 -0.53 1.71 7.99
CA GLU A 25 -0.22 1.54 6.57
C GLU A 25 0.34 0.16 6.25
N CYS A 26 0.36 -0.16 4.96
CA CYS A 26 1.03 -1.32 4.39
C CYS A 26 0.66 -2.64 5.06
N PRO A 27 -0.63 -2.99 5.14
CA PRO A 27 -1.05 -4.26 5.72
C PRO A 27 -0.50 -5.43 4.89
N ARG A 28 -0.04 -6.50 5.58
CA ARG A 28 0.46 -7.73 4.97
C ARG A 28 -0.04 -8.93 5.75
N TRP A 29 -0.52 -9.95 5.04
CA TRP A 29 -0.83 -11.23 5.67
C TRP A 29 0.37 -12.15 5.56
N HIS A 30 0.98 -12.52 6.68
CA HIS A 30 2.18 -13.35 6.74
C HIS A 30 2.21 -14.16 8.03
N ASP A 31 2.51 -15.48 7.92
CA ASP A 31 2.60 -16.42 9.04
C ASP A 31 1.38 -16.35 9.99
N ASP A 32 0.17 -16.46 9.42
CA ASP A 32 -1.12 -16.42 10.13
C ASP A 32 -1.35 -15.15 10.98
N ARG A 33 -0.71 -14.07 10.62
CA ARG A 33 -0.86 -12.77 11.26
C ARG A 33 -1.03 -11.65 10.22
N VAL A 34 -1.76 -10.61 10.57
CA VAL A 34 -1.75 -9.37 9.80
C VAL A 34 -0.70 -8.43 10.38
N TRP A 35 0.23 -8.00 9.53
CA TRP A 35 1.31 -7.07 9.85
C TRP A 35 0.94 -5.70 9.32
N VAL A 36 1.25 -4.64 10.08
CA VAL A 36 1.02 -3.25 9.68
C VAL A 36 2.10 -2.35 10.25
N SER A 37 2.41 -1.29 9.54
CA SER A 37 3.24 -0.18 10.03
C SER A 37 2.36 0.85 10.72
N ASP A 38 2.73 1.29 11.93
CA ASP A 38 2.15 2.46 12.60
C ASP A 38 3.15 3.61 12.50
N LEU A 39 2.99 4.45 11.47
CA LEU A 39 3.97 5.45 11.05
C LEU A 39 4.42 6.34 12.22
N TYR A 40 3.47 6.94 12.91
CA TYR A 40 3.75 7.95 13.94
C TYR A 40 3.89 7.38 15.36
N ARG A 41 3.81 6.05 15.49
CA ARG A 41 4.32 5.34 16.67
C ARG A 41 5.71 4.77 16.42
N HIS A 42 6.21 4.87 15.18
CA HIS A 42 7.51 4.35 14.78
C HIS A 42 7.63 2.83 15.00
N GLU A 43 6.52 2.10 14.83
CA GLU A 43 6.40 0.68 15.14
C GLU A 43 5.89 -0.10 13.92
N VAL A 44 6.39 -1.31 13.75
CA VAL A 44 5.73 -2.36 12.98
C VAL A 44 5.09 -3.31 13.96
N ILE A 45 3.82 -3.59 13.81
CA ILE A 45 3.09 -4.53 14.65
C ILE A 45 2.53 -5.69 13.84
N SER A 46 2.32 -6.82 14.50
CA SER A 46 1.55 -7.94 13.97
C SER A 46 0.41 -8.31 14.89
N ILE A 47 -0.72 -8.72 14.31
CA ILE A 47 -1.92 -9.13 15.04
C ILE A 47 -2.27 -10.56 14.63
N GLY A 48 -2.33 -11.46 15.59
CA GLY A 48 -2.74 -12.86 15.39
C GLY A 48 -4.25 -13.00 15.22
N THR A 49 -4.70 -14.16 14.74
CA THR A 49 -6.11 -14.48 14.59
C THR A 49 -6.87 -14.56 15.94
N ASP A 50 -6.14 -14.69 17.04
CA ASP A 50 -6.64 -14.65 18.42
C ASP A 50 -6.69 -13.23 19.00
N GLY A 51 -6.29 -12.20 18.22
CA GLY A 51 -6.20 -10.81 18.64
C GLY A 51 -4.91 -10.45 19.40
N ASP A 52 -3.95 -11.38 19.55
CA ASP A 52 -2.64 -11.09 20.14
C ASP A 52 -1.86 -10.06 19.31
N VAL A 53 -1.49 -8.94 19.90
CA VAL A 53 -0.75 -7.85 19.26
C VAL A 53 0.70 -7.86 19.72
N ARG A 54 1.62 -7.88 18.75
CA ARG A 54 3.07 -7.85 19.00
C ARG A 54 3.71 -6.64 18.33
N VAL A 55 4.67 -6.01 19.00
CA VAL A 55 5.58 -5.06 18.37
C VAL A 55 6.74 -5.87 17.78
N GLU A 56 6.87 -5.86 16.48
CA GLU A 56 7.84 -6.66 15.74
C GLU A 56 9.11 -5.88 15.43
N ALA A 57 8.99 -4.57 15.23
CA ALA A 57 10.12 -3.68 15.04
C ALA A 57 9.79 -2.26 15.54
N THR A 58 10.82 -1.52 15.91
CA THR A 58 10.75 -0.09 16.21
C THR A 58 11.82 0.65 15.41
N LEU A 59 11.46 1.79 14.82
CA LEU A 59 12.38 2.68 14.09
C LEU A 59 12.39 4.06 14.75
N PRO A 60 13.07 4.24 15.89
CA PRO A 60 13.04 5.50 16.62
C PRO A 60 13.53 6.66 15.76
N GLY A 61 12.70 7.68 15.58
CA GLY A 61 13.00 8.86 14.79
C GLY A 61 12.81 8.70 13.27
N ASP A 62 12.27 7.55 12.82
CA ASP A 62 11.88 7.33 11.43
C ASP A 62 10.45 6.77 11.35
N GLU A 63 9.84 6.81 10.20
CA GLU A 63 8.47 6.37 9.95
C GLU A 63 8.52 5.05 9.14
N PRO A 64 8.15 3.90 9.76
CA PRO A 64 8.02 2.65 9.00
C PRO A 64 6.83 2.75 8.04
N SER A 65 6.98 2.25 6.81
CA SER A 65 5.90 2.15 5.82
C SER A 65 5.89 0.76 5.17
N GLY A 66 6.32 0.62 3.91
CA GLY A 66 6.31 -0.63 3.17
C GLY A 66 6.93 -1.80 3.91
N LEU A 67 6.28 -2.96 3.84
CA LEU A 67 6.72 -4.20 4.48
C LEU A 67 6.86 -5.31 3.43
N GLY A 68 7.82 -6.22 3.64
CA GLY A 68 7.95 -7.44 2.86
C GLY A 68 9.04 -8.35 3.44
N TRP A 69 9.19 -9.56 2.90
CA TRP A 69 10.12 -10.55 3.44
C TRP A 69 11.08 -11.06 2.39
N LEU A 70 12.35 -11.15 2.78
CA LEU A 70 13.34 -11.90 2.02
C LEU A 70 12.99 -13.40 2.03
N PRO A 71 13.49 -14.19 1.07
CA PRO A 71 13.23 -15.64 1.02
C PRO A 71 13.68 -16.42 2.27
N ASP A 72 14.60 -15.87 3.06
CA ASP A 72 15.06 -16.45 4.31
C ASP A 72 14.21 -16.06 5.54
N GLY A 73 13.10 -15.33 5.33
CA GLY A 73 12.14 -14.90 6.33
C GLY A 73 12.49 -13.62 7.07
N ARG A 74 13.59 -12.93 6.71
CA ARG A 74 13.90 -11.63 7.32
C ARG A 74 12.99 -10.53 6.77
N LEU A 75 12.44 -9.73 7.66
CA LEU A 75 11.55 -8.62 7.34
C LEU A 75 12.36 -7.43 6.78
N LEU A 76 11.89 -6.89 5.66
CA LEU A 76 12.28 -5.58 5.13
C LEU A 76 11.23 -4.53 5.50
N ILE A 77 11.69 -3.33 5.86
CA ILE A 77 10.86 -2.21 6.29
C ILE A 77 11.34 -0.95 5.57
N THR A 78 10.45 -0.25 4.91
CA THR A 78 10.75 1.08 4.39
C THR A 78 10.81 2.08 5.54
N ALA A 79 11.95 2.77 5.69
CA ALA A 79 12.16 3.88 6.60
C ALA A 79 12.03 5.20 5.80
N MET A 80 10.87 5.84 5.92
CA MET A 80 10.41 6.90 5.01
C MET A 80 11.30 8.13 5.03
N GLU A 81 11.61 8.63 6.25
CA GLU A 81 12.33 9.90 6.45
C GLU A 81 13.80 9.81 6.07
N SER A 82 14.47 8.71 6.45
CA SER A 82 15.89 8.52 6.16
C SER A 82 16.15 8.05 4.73
N GLY A 83 15.11 7.66 3.98
CA GLY A 83 15.26 7.14 2.61
C GLY A 83 15.97 5.77 2.57
N ARG A 84 15.73 4.90 3.55
CA ARG A 84 16.39 3.60 3.69
C ARG A 84 15.42 2.44 3.69
N ILE A 85 15.91 1.28 3.26
CA ILE A 85 15.28 0.00 3.53
C ILE A 85 16.02 -0.62 4.72
N MET A 86 15.28 -0.85 5.79
CA MET A 86 15.79 -1.51 6.98
C MET A 86 15.49 -3.00 6.91
N ARG A 87 16.33 -3.82 7.55
CA ARG A 87 16.13 -5.26 7.65
C ARG A 87 16.19 -5.69 9.11
N ARG A 88 15.17 -6.45 9.52
CA ARG A 88 15.14 -7.07 10.84
C ARG A 88 15.85 -8.41 10.77
N GLU A 89 16.95 -8.54 11.51
CA GLU A 89 17.69 -9.78 11.66
C GLU A 89 16.93 -10.78 12.55
N ARG A 90 17.36 -12.03 12.57
CA ARG A 90 16.69 -13.12 13.32
C ARG A 90 16.76 -12.92 14.84
N ASP A 91 17.75 -12.22 15.35
CA ASP A 91 17.90 -11.84 16.76
C ASP A 91 17.11 -10.56 17.13
N GLY A 92 16.43 -9.95 16.15
CA GLY A 92 15.65 -8.74 16.30
C GLY A 92 16.41 -7.43 16.05
N GLU A 93 17.71 -7.48 15.76
CA GLU A 93 18.48 -6.28 15.38
C GLU A 93 17.92 -5.68 14.08
N ILE A 94 17.85 -4.35 14.02
CA ILE A 94 17.44 -3.61 12.82
C ILE A 94 18.68 -3.00 12.17
N VAL A 95 18.99 -3.44 10.97
CA VAL A 95 20.16 -2.99 10.20
C VAL A 95 19.74 -2.33 8.89
N VAL A 96 20.61 -1.50 8.33
CA VAL A 96 20.37 -0.95 6.97
C VAL A 96 20.58 -2.06 5.94
N HIS A 97 19.56 -2.31 5.12
CA HIS A 97 19.62 -3.21 3.98
C HIS A 97 20.07 -2.48 2.72
N ALA A 98 19.46 -1.32 2.43
CA ALA A 98 19.85 -0.44 1.33
C ALA A 98 19.65 1.03 1.74
N ASP A 99 20.55 1.91 1.31
CA ASP A 99 20.42 3.35 1.49
C ASP A 99 20.07 4.00 0.15
N LEU A 100 18.79 4.37 -0.01
CA LEU A 100 18.23 4.95 -1.22
C LEU A 100 18.19 6.49 -1.19
N SER A 101 18.75 7.12 -0.15
CA SER A 101 18.68 8.58 0.06
C SER A 101 19.25 9.40 -1.10
N SER A 102 20.16 8.83 -1.88
CA SER A 102 20.76 9.48 -3.05
C SER A 102 19.87 9.48 -4.30
N VAL A 103 18.83 8.62 -4.35
CA VAL A 103 17.94 8.44 -5.50
C VAL A 103 16.47 8.63 -5.14
N ALA A 104 16.11 8.64 -3.87
CA ALA A 104 14.75 8.91 -3.42
C ALA A 104 14.33 10.34 -3.78
N THR A 105 13.18 10.48 -4.41
CA THR A 105 12.56 11.77 -4.75
C THR A 105 11.52 12.15 -3.70
N GLY A 106 11.95 12.56 -2.52
CA GLY A 106 11.13 12.77 -1.33
C GLY A 106 11.16 11.57 -0.38
N LYS A 107 10.21 11.50 0.56
CA LYS A 107 10.07 10.34 1.46
C LYS A 107 9.87 9.06 0.66
N LEU A 108 10.46 7.95 1.10
CA LEU A 108 10.06 6.64 0.60
C LEU A 108 8.61 6.32 1.02
N ASN A 109 8.00 5.35 0.33
CA ASN A 109 6.61 4.97 0.59
C ASN A 109 6.47 3.45 0.73
N ASP A 110 5.46 2.86 0.10
CA ASP A 110 5.23 1.42 0.12
C ASP A 110 6.28 0.67 -0.72
N MET A 111 6.35 -0.63 -0.51
CA MET A 111 7.13 -1.56 -1.31
C MET A 111 6.42 -2.90 -1.47
N VAL A 112 6.79 -3.64 -2.50
CA VAL A 112 6.46 -5.06 -2.63
C VAL A 112 7.75 -5.87 -2.80
N VAL A 113 7.81 -7.07 -2.23
CA VAL A 113 8.97 -7.97 -2.36
C VAL A 113 8.58 -9.20 -3.16
N ALA A 114 9.29 -9.44 -4.26
CA ALA A 114 9.13 -10.58 -5.14
C ALA A 114 9.60 -11.89 -4.47
N ALA A 115 9.30 -13.03 -5.10
CA ALA A 115 9.63 -14.36 -4.55
C ALA A 115 11.14 -14.61 -4.38
N ASP A 116 11.95 -13.97 -5.20
CA ASP A 116 13.42 -14.05 -5.16
C ASP A 116 14.05 -13.08 -4.13
N GLY A 117 13.23 -12.21 -3.50
CA GLY A 117 13.67 -11.19 -2.54
C GLY A 117 13.97 -9.84 -3.16
N THR A 118 13.77 -9.66 -4.46
CA THR A 118 13.84 -8.34 -5.10
C THR A 118 12.69 -7.46 -4.60
N ALA A 119 13.01 -6.26 -4.11
CA ALA A 119 12.02 -5.29 -3.66
C ALA A 119 11.84 -4.16 -4.68
N TYR A 120 10.59 -3.74 -4.89
CA TYR A 120 10.25 -2.52 -5.63
C TYR A 120 9.71 -1.49 -4.65
N VAL A 121 10.27 -0.29 -4.67
CA VAL A 121 10.06 0.74 -3.65
C VAL A 121 9.69 2.05 -4.32
N GLY A 122 8.58 2.64 -3.90
CA GLY A 122 8.12 3.95 -4.34
C GLY A 122 8.62 5.09 -3.46
N SER A 123 8.47 6.31 -3.97
CA SER A 123 8.70 7.54 -3.20
C SER A 123 7.63 8.58 -3.49
N PHE A 124 7.53 9.63 -2.67
CA PHE A 124 6.48 10.64 -2.82
C PHE A 124 6.67 11.54 -4.05
N GLY A 125 7.92 11.80 -4.46
CA GLY A 125 8.25 12.73 -5.56
C GLY A 125 8.26 14.20 -5.15
N PHE A 126 7.55 14.55 -4.09
CA PHE A 126 7.36 15.93 -3.62
C PHE A 126 6.97 15.94 -2.14
N GLU A 127 7.01 17.11 -1.53
CA GLU A 127 6.52 17.29 -0.17
C GLU A 127 4.98 17.30 -0.15
N PHE A 128 4.36 16.33 0.54
CA PHE A 128 2.90 16.16 0.56
C PHE A 128 2.22 17.22 1.42
N LYS A 129 2.20 18.45 0.90
CA LYS A 129 1.50 19.60 1.48
C LYS A 129 0.49 20.16 0.49
N ARG A 130 -0.58 20.75 1.00
CA ARG A 130 -1.76 21.20 0.24
C ARG A 130 -1.44 22.02 -1.02
N ASP A 131 -0.52 22.94 -0.91
CA ASP A 131 -0.20 23.90 -1.98
C ASP A 131 1.08 23.54 -2.74
N THR A 132 1.68 22.37 -2.47
CA THR A 132 2.89 21.90 -3.17
C THR A 132 2.53 21.40 -4.57
N PRO A 133 3.27 21.81 -5.62
CA PRO A 133 3.16 21.21 -6.94
C PRO A 133 3.54 19.74 -6.95
N ILE A 134 2.79 18.92 -7.70
CA ILE A 134 3.08 17.50 -7.90
C ILE A 134 4.26 17.35 -8.85
N ARG A 135 5.21 16.53 -8.47
CA ARG A 135 6.39 16.19 -9.27
C ARG A 135 6.49 14.67 -9.41
N PRO A 136 7.11 14.19 -10.49
CA PRO A 136 7.39 12.78 -10.67
C PRO A 136 8.26 12.19 -9.56
N ALA A 137 8.10 10.90 -9.36
CA ALA A 137 8.79 10.11 -8.36
C ALA A 137 9.46 8.90 -8.98
N ASN A 138 10.57 8.48 -8.37
CA ASN A 138 11.30 7.28 -8.74
C ASN A 138 10.62 6.02 -8.19
N LEU A 139 10.68 4.95 -8.98
CA LEU A 139 10.48 3.57 -8.58
C LEU A 139 11.85 2.88 -8.59
N VAL A 140 12.24 2.36 -7.44
CA VAL A 140 13.57 1.78 -7.24
C VAL A 140 13.45 0.28 -7.04
N ARG A 141 14.25 -0.50 -7.78
CA ARG A 141 14.47 -1.91 -7.53
C ARG A 141 15.64 -2.09 -6.57
N VAL A 142 15.44 -2.89 -5.54
CA VAL A 142 16.47 -3.27 -4.57
C VAL A 142 16.66 -4.78 -4.62
N SER A 143 17.87 -5.22 -4.91
CA SER A 143 18.24 -6.63 -4.95
C SER A 143 18.36 -7.22 -3.53
N PRO A 144 18.31 -8.56 -3.36
CA PRO A 144 18.44 -9.21 -2.05
C PRO A 144 19.76 -8.92 -1.31
N ASP A 145 20.79 -8.49 -2.03
CA ASP A 145 22.09 -8.09 -1.47
C ASP A 145 22.15 -6.59 -1.07
N GLY A 146 21.07 -5.83 -1.30
CA GLY A 146 20.98 -4.39 -0.99
C GLY A 146 21.47 -3.48 -2.11
N THR A 147 21.94 -3.99 -3.24
CA THR A 147 22.21 -3.16 -4.42
C THR A 147 20.91 -2.68 -5.05
N PHE A 148 20.91 -1.50 -5.69
CA PHE A 148 19.68 -0.93 -6.22
C PHE A 148 19.86 -0.24 -7.58
N THR A 149 18.74 -0.12 -8.29
CA THR A 149 18.63 0.55 -9.60
C THR A 149 17.32 1.33 -9.67
N VAL A 150 17.34 2.54 -10.25
CA VAL A 150 16.12 3.29 -10.59
C VAL A 150 15.53 2.66 -11.87
N GLU A 151 14.31 2.16 -11.79
CA GLU A 151 13.62 1.47 -12.89
C GLU A 151 12.65 2.39 -13.64
N ALA A 152 12.05 3.39 -12.95
CA ALA A 152 11.21 4.42 -13.54
C ALA A 152 11.34 5.73 -12.76
N ASP A 153 11.10 6.88 -13.39
CA ASP A 153 11.29 8.21 -12.81
C ASP A 153 10.13 9.19 -13.13
N ASP A 154 9.02 8.68 -13.65
CA ASP A 154 7.89 9.49 -14.13
C ASP A 154 6.55 9.15 -13.44
N LEU A 155 6.57 8.38 -12.34
CA LEU A 155 5.37 8.03 -11.60
C LEU A 155 4.89 9.19 -10.72
N LEU A 156 3.59 9.27 -10.48
CA LEU A 156 2.98 10.34 -9.70
C LEU A 156 2.51 9.82 -8.33
N PHE A 157 3.41 9.88 -7.36
CA PHE A 157 3.19 9.37 -6.02
C PHE A 157 2.90 7.85 -6.02
N PRO A 158 3.88 7.01 -6.46
CA PRO A 158 3.76 5.56 -6.35
C PRO A 158 3.52 5.16 -4.90
N ASN A 159 2.48 4.36 -4.71
CA ASN A 159 1.98 3.92 -3.41
C ASN A 159 1.90 2.39 -3.37
N GLY A 160 0.77 1.80 -2.97
CA GLY A 160 0.61 0.35 -2.89
C GLY A 160 0.99 -0.36 -4.19
N MET A 161 1.59 -1.54 -4.05
CA MET A 161 2.08 -2.35 -5.17
C MET A 161 1.70 -3.81 -4.99
N VAL A 162 1.42 -4.48 -6.09
CA VAL A 162 1.19 -5.93 -6.12
C VAL A 162 1.96 -6.55 -7.27
N ILE A 163 2.37 -7.82 -7.12
CA ILE A 163 2.94 -8.62 -8.20
C ILE A 163 1.95 -9.75 -8.52
N THR A 164 1.51 -9.79 -9.76
CA THR A 164 0.59 -10.81 -10.27
C THR A 164 1.31 -12.14 -10.51
N PRO A 165 0.59 -13.27 -10.58
CA PRO A 165 1.21 -14.59 -10.85
C PRO A 165 1.95 -14.69 -12.18
N ASP A 166 1.64 -13.83 -13.16
CA ASP A 166 2.31 -13.73 -14.45
C ASP A 166 3.47 -12.73 -14.49
N ASN A 167 3.99 -12.34 -13.29
CA ASN A 167 5.11 -11.41 -13.13
C ASN A 167 4.85 -10.00 -13.69
N THR A 168 3.65 -9.48 -13.50
CA THR A 168 3.34 -8.07 -13.73
C THR A 168 3.37 -7.32 -12.39
N LEU A 169 4.17 -6.27 -12.31
CA LEU A 169 4.11 -5.32 -11.20
C LEU A 169 3.01 -4.30 -11.49
N VAL A 170 2.04 -4.18 -10.59
CA VAL A 170 1.01 -3.14 -10.64
C VAL A 170 1.23 -2.16 -9.50
N VAL A 171 1.33 -0.88 -9.83
CA VAL A 171 1.65 0.23 -8.90
C VAL A 171 0.48 1.21 -8.86
N ALA A 172 -0.01 1.53 -7.68
CA ALA A 172 -0.96 2.62 -7.47
C ALA A 172 -0.24 3.96 -7.58
N GLU A 173 -0.77 4.87 -8.40
CA GLU A 173 -0.30 6.26 -8.47
C GLU A 173 -1.35 7.20 -7.87
N SER A 174 -1.18 7.56 -6.59
CA SER A 174 -2.18 8.34 -5.83
C SER A 174 -2.48 9.69 -6.48
N MET A 175 -1.48 10.32 -7.11
CA MET A 175 -1.61 11.58 -7.84
C MET A 175 -1.68 11.37 -9.36
N GLY A 176 -1.67 10.12 -9.82
CA GLY A 176 -1.84 9.74 -11.22
C GLY A 176 -3.27 9.41 -11.61
N ASN A 177 -4.19 9.23 -10.64
CA ASN A 177 -5.56 8.78 -10.87
C ASN A 177 -5.62 7.47 -11.67
N ARG A 178 -4.63 6.57 -11.42
CA ARG A 178 -4.48 5.33 -12.18
C ARG A 178 -3.69 4.25 -11.40
N LEU A 179 -3.76 3.04 -11.90
CA LEU A 179 -2.79 1.97 -11.63
C LEU A 179 -1.91 1.81 -12.87
N THR A 180 -0.61 1.70 -12.67
CA THR A 180 0.39 1.51 -13.73
C THR A 180 1.00 0.14 -13.62
N ALA A 181 1.16 -0.56 -14.76
CA ALA A 181 1.75 -1.88 -14.82
C ALA A 181 3.13 -1.86 -15.50
N PHE A 182 3.97 -2.79 -15.08
CA PHE A 182 5.27 -3.10 -15.68
C PHE A 182 5.42 -4.62 -15.79
N ASP A 183 6.09 -5.08 -16.85
CA ASP A 183 6.52 -6.46 -16.94
C ASP A 183 7.84 -6.63 -16.18
N ILE A 184 7.92 -7.64 -15.30
CA ILE A 184 9.14 -7.98 -14.56
C ILE A 184 9.95 -8.98 -15.37
N GLY A 185 11.16 -8.58 -15.74
CA GLY A 185 12.14 -9.43 -16.40
C GLY A 185 12.74 -10.51 -15.47
N SER A 186 13.39 -11.50 -16.05
CA SER A 186 14.05 -12.59 -15.29
C SER A 186 15.19 -12.11 -14.38
N ASP A 187 15.71 -10.91 -14.61
CA ASP A 187 16.71 -10.23 -13.78
C ASP A 187 16.09 -9.20 -12.80
N GLY A 188 14.76 -9.16 -12.72
CA GLY A 188 14.00 -8.22 -11.92
C GLY A 188 13.86 -6.83 -12.53
N SER A 189 14.43 -6.54 -13.71
CA SER A 189 14.26 -5.25 -14.37
C SER A 189 12.81 -5.02 -14.82
N LEU A 190 12.37 -3.76 -14.85
CA LEU A 190 11.04 -3.38 -15.28
C LEU A 190 11.03 -2.91 -16.73
N SER A 191 9.98 -3.28 -17.46
CA SER A 191 9.77 -2.90 -18.84
C SER A 191 8.29 -2.74 -19.17
N ASN A 192 7.97 -2.26 -20.38
CA ASN A 192 6.61 -2.16 -20.90
C ASN A 192 5.64 -1.44 -19.95
N GLN A 193 6.06 -0.24 -19.47
CA GLN A 193 5.20 0.62 -18.65
C GLN A 193 3.90 0.95 -19.39
N ARG A 194 2.77 0.70 -18.73
CA ARG A 194 1.44 0.92 -19.30
C ARG A 194 0.41 1.23 -18.22
N THR A 195 -0.67 1.91 -18.59
CA THR A 195 -1.83 2.07 -17.71
C THR A 195 -2.53 0.71 -17.56
N TRP A 196 -2.58 0.19 -16.31
CA TRP A 196 -3.35 -1.01 -15.99
C TRP A 196 -4.83 -0.68 -15.77
N ALA A 197 -5.10 0.42 -15.04
CA ALA A 197 -6.44 0.94 -14.81
C ALA A 197 -6.42 2.46 -14.71
N GLY A 198 -7.30 3.15 -15.43
CA GLY A 198 -7.50 4.59 -15.32
C GLY A 198 -8.82 4.92 -14.62
N PHE A 199 -8.81 5.92 -13.75
CA PHE A 199 -10.02 6.36 -13.01
C PHE A 199 -10.56 7.71 -13.52
N GLY A 200 -10.06 8.21 -14.63
CA GLY A 200 -10.48 9.45 -15.24
C GLY A 200 -9.34 10.19 -15.95
N PRO A 201 -9.52 11.47 -16.28
CA PRO A 201 -8.50 12.27 -16.93
C PRO A 201 -7.28 12.49 -16.03
N GLU A 202 -6.18 12.95 -16.63
CA GLU A 202 -4.99 13.38 -15.89
C GLU A 202 -5.35 14.49 -14.89
N LEU A 203 -4.75 14.42 -13.72
CA LEU A 203 -4.96 15.40 -12.66
C LEU A 203 -4.10 16.66 -12.89
N PRO A 204 -4.57 17.85 -12.47
CA PRO A 204 -3.75 19.04 -12.46
C PRO A 204 -2.56 18.85 -11.52
N ARG A 205 -1.38 19.35 -11.93
CA ARG A 205 -0.12 19.20 -11.17
C ARG A 205 0.31 20.46 -10.42
N ASP A 206 -0.51 21.52 -10.48
CA ASP A 206 -0.19 22.81 -9.85
C ASP A 206 -0.13 22.74 -8.33
N SER A 207 -0.96 21.89 -7.73
CA SER A 207 -0.95 21.64 -6.29
C SER A 207 -1.64 20.31 -5.91
N VAL A 208 -1.25 19.73 -4.78
CA VAL A 208 -1.91 18.58 -4.18
C VAL A 208 -3.42 18.83 -4.01
N LYS A 209 -3.80 20.04 -3.55
CA LYS A 209 -5.21 20.41 -3.40
C LYS A 209 -5.98 20.33 -4.71
N ALA A 210 -5.43 20.87 -5.80
CA ALA A 210 -6.08 20.85 -7.10
C ALA A 210 -6.25 19.44 -7.62
N ALA A 211 -5.21 18.60 -7.52
CA ALA A 211 -5.26 17.19 -7.88
C ALA A 211 -6.31 16.42 -7.10
N MET A 212 -6.27 16.49 -5.77
CA MET A 212 -7.22 15.78 -4.90
C MET A 212 -8.67 16.21 -5.12
N SER A 213 -8.90 17.48 -5.50
CA SER A 213 -10.25 17.97 -5.82
C SER A 213 -10.77 17.51 -7.19
N ALA A 214 -9.89 17.12 -8.09
CA ALA A 214 -10.23 16.65 -9.45
C ALA A 214 -10.26 15.11 -9.53
N ALA A 215 -9.63 14.41 -8.61
CA ALA A 215 -9.53 12.95 -8.62
C ALA A 215 -10.89 12.29 -8.34
N ALA A 216 -11.23 11.26 -9.12
CA ALA A 216 -12.38 10.39 -8.86
C ALA A 216 -12.04 9.29 -7.84
N VAL A 217 -10.82 8.79 -7.90
CA VAL A 217 -10.21 7.83 -6.97
C VAL A 217 -8.79 8.30 -6.67
N ALA A 218 -8.38 8.33 -5.41
CA ALA A 218 -6.98 8.45 -5.06
C ALA A 218 -6.49 7.06 -4.63
N PRO A 219 -5.92 6.26 -5.55
CA PRO A 219 -5.48 4.91 -5.24
C PRO A 219 -4.29 4.99 -4.28
N ASP A 220 -4.41 4.27 -3.16
CA ASP A 220 -3.44 4.25 -2.07
C ASP A 220 -2.89 2.83 -1.89
N GLY A 221 -2.93 2.22 -0.71
CA GLY A 221 -2.53 0.82 -0.57
C GLY A 221 -3.47 -0.12 -1.33
N ILE A 222 -2.91 -1.14 -1.99
CA ILE A 222 -3.66 -2.07 -2.84
C ILE A 222 -3.37 -3.53 -2.47
N GLY A 223 -4.32 -4.43 -2.80
CA GLY A 223 -4.17 -5.88 -2.64
C GLY A 223 -4.69 -6.63 -3.86
N LEU A 224 -4.08 -7.77 -4.21
CA LEU A 224 -4.48 -8.60 -5.35
C LEU A 224 -5.38 -9.74 -4.89
N ASP A 225 -6.40 -10.08 -5.68
CA ASP A 225 -7.18 -11.28 -5.45
C ASP A 225 -6.84 -12.42 -6.44
N SER A 226 -7.32 -13.61 -6.10
CA SER A 226 -7.06 -14.83 -6.88
C SER A 226 -7.66 -14.83 -8.28
N SER A 227 -8.59 -13.91 -8.58
CA SER A 227 -9.14 -13.72 -9.94
C SER A 227 -8.33 -12.75 -10.80
N GLY A 228 -7.29 -12.11 -10.22
CA GLY A 228 -6.50 -11.07 -10.87
C GLY A 228 -7.09 -9.67 -10.77
N ALA A 229 -8.16 -9.46 -10.00
CA ALA A 229 -8.65 -8.12 -9.72
C ALA A 229 -7.86 -7.49 -8.55
N VAL A 230 -7.74 -6.17 -8.56
CA VAL A 230 -7.02 -5.39 -7.55
C VAL A 230 -8.01 -4.67 -6.65
N TRP A 231 -7.87 -4.87 -5.34
CA TRP A 231 -8.56 -4.12 -4.31
C TRP A 231 -7.75 -2.86 -4.01
N VAL A 232 -8.41 -1.70 -4.10
CA VAL A 232 -7.77 -0.38 -4.06
C VAL A 232 -8.38 0.43 -2.92
N ALA A 233 -7.59 0.79 -1.92
CA ALA A 233 -8.01 1.77 -0.94
C ALA A 233 -8.16 3.13 -1.63
N ASP A 234 -9.36 3.71 -1.56
CA ASP A 234 -9.67 5.02 -2.11
C ASP A 234 -9.59 6.06 -1.00
N ALA A 235 -8.44 6.70 -0.89
CA ALA A 235 -8.12 7.65 0.18
C ALA A 235 -9.06 8.87 0.25
N LEU A 236 -9.87 9.11 -0.80
CA LEU A 236 -10.83 10.21 -0.86
C LEU A 236 -12.24 9.82 -0.40
N ASN A 237 -12.67 8.57 -0.66
CA ASN A 237 -14.10 8.25 -0.66
C ASN A 237 -14.50 7.26 0.44
N ARG A 238 -13.65 6.98 1.43
CA ARG A 238 -13.93 6.07 2.57
C ARG A 238 -14.38 4.69 2.12
N ARG A 239 -13.72 4.14 1.11
CA ARG A 239 -14.06 2.84 0.54
C ARG A 239 -12.81 2.12 0.05
N VAL A 240 -12.94 0.82 -0.11
CA VAL A 240 -12.06 0.01 -0.92
C VAL A 240 -12.85 -0.43 -2.15
N VAL A 241 -12.29 -0.27 -3.34
CA VAL A 241 -12.92 -0.67 -4.60
C VAL A 241 -12.19 -1.85 -5.20
N ARG A 242 -12.92 -2.80 -5.78
CA ARG A 242 -12.40 -3.94 -6.54
C ARG A 242 -12.38 -3.59 -8.02
N VAL A 243 -11.21 -3.63 -8.63
CA VAL A 243 -10.97 -3.12 -9.99
C VAL A 243 -10.39 -4.23 -10.86
N VAL A 244 -10.90 -4.38 -12.06
CA VAL A 244 -10.28 -5.23 -13.09
C VAL A 244 -9.45 -4.38 -14.05
N GLU A 245 -8.53 -5.03 -14.77
CA GLU A 245 -7.74 -4.36 -15.80
C GLU A 245 -8.64 -3.55 -16.75
N GLY A 246 -8.19 -2.35 -17.13
CA GLY A 246 -9.00 -1.37 -17.87
C GLY A 246 -9.77 -0.39 -16.99
N GLY A 247 -9.79 -0.55 -15.64
CA GLY A 247 -10.32 0.45 -14.70
C GLY A 247 -11.80 0.29 -14.33
N ARG A 248 -12.45 -0.80 -14.75
CA ARG A 248 -13.85 -1.03 -14.36
C ARG A 248 -13.91 -1.49 -12.89
N ILE A 249 -14.57 -0.72 -12.06
CA ILE A 249 -14.91 -1.09 -10.67
C ILE A 249 -16.04 -2.13 -10.75
N ILE A 250 -15.82 -3.28 -10.12
CA ILE A 250 -16.76 -4.42 -10.11
C ILE A 250 -17.39 -4.68 -8.75
N ASP A 251 -16.77 -4.13 -7.67
CA ASP A 251 -17.27 -4.23 -6.32
C ASP A 251 -16.75 -3.08 -5.46
N GLU A 252 -17.41 -2.77 -4.34
CA GLU A 252 -16.92 -1.80 -3.36
C GLU A 252 -17.34 -2.16 -1.93
N VAL A 253 -16.45 -1.87 -0.97
CA VAL A 253 -16.73 -1.96 0.46
C VAL A 253 -16.59 -0.55 1.06
N ARG A 254 -17.64 -0.08 1.73
CA ARG A 254 -17.65 1.24 2.39
C ARG A 254 -17.27 1.13 3.84
N PHE A 255 -16.46 2.08 4.31
CA PHE A 255 -15.98 2.15 5.68
C PHE A 255 -16.50 3.41 6.41
N PRO A 256 -16.56 3.40 7.75
CA PRO A 256 -17.08 4.52 8.52
C PRO A 256 -16.16 5.77 8.48
N THR A 257 -14.90 5.59 8.13
CA THR A 257 -13.88 6.65 8.07
C THR A 257 -12.98 6.50 6.83
N GLY A 258 -11.97 7.36 6.66
CA GLY A 258 -11.00 7.25 5.56
C GLY A 258 -10.25 5.92 5.60
N VAL A 259 -9.91 5.39 4.43
CA VAL A 259 -9.13 4.15 4.25
C VAL A 259 -7.94 4.46 3.38
N PHE A 260 -6.75 4.06 3.82
CA PHE A 260 -5.48 4.43 3.18
C PHE A 260 -4.71 3.22 2.65
N ALA A 261 -4.89 2.04 3.23
CA ALA A 261 -4.34 0.81 2.69
C ALA A 261 -5.27 -0.37 2.89
N CYS A 262 -5.17 -1.39 2.04
CA CYS A 262 -5.96 -2.61 2.17
C CYS A 262 -5.15 -3.86 1.77
N MET A 263 -5.59 -5.02 2.26
CA MET A 263 -5.00 -6.32 1.98
C MET A 263 -6.04 -7.41 2.17
N LEU A 264 -6.03 -8.39 1.30
CA LEU A 264 -6.75 -9.65 1.52
C LEU A 264 -5.88 -10.62 2.32
N GLY A 265 -6.48 -11.35 3.24
CA GLY A 265 -5.78 -12.32 4.08
C GLY A 265 -6.74 -13.11 4.95
N GLY A 266 -6.28 -13.50 6.12
CA GLY A 266 -7.03 -14.36 7.04
C GLY A 266 -6.87 -15.84 6.69
N PRO A 267 -7.32 -16.76 7.59
CA PRO A 267 -7.14 -18.20 7.42
C PRO A 267 -7.73 -18.74 6.10
N ASP A 268 -8.85 -18.16 5.64
CA ASP A 268 -9.53 -18.55 4.40
C ASP A 268 -9.12 -17.65 3.20
N GLY A 269 -8.29 -16.62 3.45
CA GLY A 269 -7.82 -15.68 2.44
C GLY A 269 -8.86 -14.64 1.98
N ASP A 270 -10.08 -14.63 2.52
CA ASP A 270 -11.23 -13.82 2.09
C ASP A 270 -11.57 -12.67 3.06
N THR A 271 -10.68 -12.37 3.99
CA THR A 271 -10.79 -11.23 4.88
C THR A 271 -10.10 -10.01 4.28
N LEU A 272 -10.87 -8.98 3.99
CA LEU A 272 -10.36 -7.69 3.56
C LEU A 272 -10.01 -6.86 4.80
N TYR A 273 -8.72 -6.66 5.04
CA TYR A 273 -8.18 -5.73 6.04
C TYR A 273 -8.08 -4.34 5.46
N ALA A 274 -8.36 -3.31 6.26
CA ALA A 274 -8.31 -1.91 5.86
C ALA A 274 -7.68 -1.04 6.96
N CYS A 275 -6.61 -0.34 6.64
CA CYS A 275 -5.99 0.67 7.49
C CYS A 275 -6.84 1.95 7.43
N ALA A 276 -7.44 2.31 8.54
CA ALA A 276 -8.46 3.34 8.60
C ALA A 276 -8.10 4.46 9.59
N ALA A 277 -8.34 5.71 9.18
CA ALA A 277 -8.15 6.90 10.01
C ALA A 277 -9.06 8.05 9.53
N PRO A 278 -9.36 9.05 10.36
CA PRO A 278 -10.18 10.20 9.95
C PRO A 278 -9.58 11.04 8.80
N ASN A 279 -8.26 11.08 8.70
CA ASN A 279 -7.49 11.77 7.65
C ASN A 279 -6.03 11.30 7.64
N SER A 280 -5.27 11.71 6.61
CA SER A 280 -3.83 11.44 6.46
C SER A 280 -2.93 12.63 6.86
N SER A 281 -3.45 13.62 7.58
CA SER A 281 -2.67 14.79 7.98
C SER A 281 -1.61 14.42 9.01
N GLU A 282 -0.35 14.44 8.64
CA GLU A 282 0.80 14.18 9.54
C GLU A 282 0.69 14.96 10.84
N ALA A 283 0.42 16.28 10.75
CA ALA A 283 0.28 17.16 11.92
C ALA A 283 -0.81 16.69 12.90
N ALA A 284 -1.91 16.13 12.40
CA ALA A 284 -2.97 15.58 13.22
C ALA A 284 -2.61 14.18 13.75
N ARG A 285 -2.13 13.30 12.86
CA ARG A 285 -1.87 11.89 13.17
C ARG A 285 -0.79 11.69 14.24
N ARG A 286 0.23 12.54 14.26
CA ARG A 286 1.28 12.51 15.30
C ARG A 286 0.71 12.69 16.73
N HIS A 287 -0.45 13.32 16.89
CA HIS A 287 -1.04 13.68 18.18
C HIS A 287 -2.35 12.95 18.51
N THR A 288 -2.89 12.13 17.60
CA THR A 288 -4.14 11.38 17.81
C THR A 288 -3.89 9.88 17.81
N ARG A 289 -4.87 9.15 18.35
CA ARG A 289 -4.84 7.67 18.44
C ARG A 289 -6.18 7.08 18.04
N ASP A 290 -6.77 7.62 16.97
CA ASP A 290 -8.09 7.23 16.45
C ASP A 290 -8.03 6.49 15.12
N ALA A 291 -6.83 6.03 14.73
CA ALA A 291 -6.66 5.08 13.64
C ALA A 291 -6.93 3.64 14.12
N SER A 292 -7.38 2.81 13.20
CA SER A 292 -7.73 1.41 13.44
C SER A 292 -7.39 0.53 12.23
N LEU A 293 -7.14 -0.74 12.48
CA LEU A 293 -7.23 -1.78 11.46
C LEU A 293 -8.64 -2.35 11.51
N LEU A 294 -9.36 -2.24 10.42
CA LEU A 294 -10.69 -2.77 10.24
C LEU A 294 -10.65 -4.02 9.34
N ALA A 295 -11.64 -4.88 9.46
CA ALA A 295 -11.75 -6.07 8.61
C ALA A 295 -13.21 -6.38 8.27
N THR A 296 -13.42 -7.01 7.10
CA THR A 296 -14.71 -7.54 6.69
C THR A 296 -14.50 -8.73 5.75
N ARG A 297 -15.49 -9.63 5.65
CA ARG A 297 -15.46 -10.75 4.70
C ARG A 297 -15.94 -10.27 3.32
N VAL A 298 -15.28 -10.76 2.27
CA VAL A 298 -15.62 -10.47 0.87
C VAL A 298 -15.64 -11.76 0.04
N ASP A 299 -16.33 -11.72 -1.11
CA ASP A 299 -16.42 -12.85 -2.06
C ASP A 299 -15.20 -12.90 -2.98
N ALA A 300 -14.01 -12.82 -2.40
CA ALA A 300 -12.74 -12.90 -3.13
C ALA A 300 -11.65 -13.38 -2.18
N THR A 301 -10.73 -14.19 -2.67
CA THR A 301 -9.60 -14.66 -1.88
C THR A 301 -8.30 -14.02 -2.35
N HIS A 302 -7.35 -13.89 -1.44
CA HIS A 302 -6.01 -13.36 -1.70
C HIS A 302 -5.34 -14.07 -2.89
N GLY A 303 -4.58 -13.31 -3.68
CA GLY A 303 -3.77 -13.79 -4.78
C GLY A 303 -2.49 -12.99 -4.96
N GLY A 304 -1.50 -13.56 -5.62
CA GLY A 304 -0.26 -12.87 -5.93
C GLY A 304 0.60 -12.49 -4.73
N ARG A 305 1.17 -11.29 -4.81
CA ARG A 305 1.99 -10.67 -3.75
C ARG A 305 1.60 -9.19 -3.63
N PRO A 306 1.66 -8.61 -2.45
CA PRO A 306 2.26 -9.04 -1.20
C PRO A 306 1.61 -10.23 -0.55
#